data_c35861fafa0aa3ac070fe5133df0d204
#
_entry.id   c35861fafa0aa3ac070fe5133df0d204
#
_cell.length_a   1.000
_cell.length_b   1.000
_cell.length_c   1.000
_cell.angle_alpha   90.00
_cell.angle_beta   90.00
_cell.angle_gamma   90.00
#
_symmetry.space_group_name_H-M   'P 1'
#
loop_
_entity.id
_entity.type
_entity.pdbx_description
1 polymer ?
#
loop_
_entity_poly.entity_id
_entity_poly.type
_entity_poly.pdbx_seq_one_letter_code
_entity_poly.pdbx_strand_id
1 'polypeptide(L)' 'MSTKFKVIIEDGNAETGITRRTIDCEHLDQAIQAYRKALDTHTQSQITLARVIP' A
#
# COMPACT_ATOMS: atom_id res chain seq x y z
N MET A 1 3.93 4.27 18.96
CA MET A 1 3.57 5.34 18.00
C MET A 1 2.50 4.82 17.06
N SER A 2 1.48 5.60 16.81
CA SER A 2 0.41 5.16 15.94
C SER A 2 0.74 5.49 14.48
N THR A 3 0.55 4.50 13.61
CA THR A 3 0.66 4.68 12.17
C THR A 3 -0.58 5.43 11.69
N LYS A 4 -0.40 6.51 10.95
CA LYS A 4 -1.51 7.32 10.47
C LYS A 4 -2.00 6.93 9.07
N PHE A 5 -1.11 6.38 8.25
CA PHE A 5 -1.43 6.01 6.87
C PHE A 5 -0.83 4.65 6.55
N LYS A 6 -1.52 3.90 5.70
CA LYS A 6 -1.03 2.62 5.21
C LYS A 6 -1.17 2.55 3.70
N VAL A 7 -0.14 2.04 3.05
CA VAL A 7 -0.20 1.70 1.64
C VAL A 7 -0.27 0.18 1.55
N ILE A 8 -1.35 -0.32 0.97
CA ILE A 8 -1.61 -1.75 0.88
C ILE A 8 -1.43 -2.17 -0.58
N ILE A 9 -0.55 -3.15 -0.80
CA ILE A 9 -0.25 -3.68 -2.12
C ILE A 9 -0.69 -5.14 -2.16
N GLU A 10 -1.61 -5.47 -3.06
CA GLU A 10 -2.08 -6.84 -3.23
C GLU A 10 -1.66 -7.35 -4.61
N ASP A 11 -0.84 -8.40 -4.62
CA ASP A 11 -0.33 -9.04 -5.83
C ASP A 11 -0.90 -10.44 -5.96
N GLY A 12 -1.06 -10.88 -7.22
CA GLY A 12 -1.47 -12.24 -7.51
C GLY A 12 -2.94 -12.35 -7.89
N ASN A 13 -3.40 -13.59 -8.00
CA ASN A 13 -4.79 -13.87 -8.36
C ASN A 13 -5.26 -15.15 -7.64
N ALA A 14 -6.51 -15.56 -7.92
CA ALA A 14 -7.09 -16.74 -7.27
C ALA A 14 -6.35 -18.04 -7.59
N GLU A 15 -5.67 -18.11 -8.73
CA GLU A 15 -4.93 -19.31 -9.14
C GLU A 15 -3.56 -19.40 -8.50
N THR A 16 -2.83 -18.27 -8.44
CA THR A 16 -1.47 -18.23 -7.90
C THR A 16 -1.42 -17.87 -6.43
N GLY A 17 -2.55 -17.45 -5.86
CA GLY A 17 -2.60 -16.94 -4.51
C GLY A 17 -2.39 -15.44 -4.48
N ILE A 18 -2.85 -14.80 -3.41
CA ILE A 18 -2.77 -13.36 -3.24
C ILE A 18 -1.75 -13.05 -2.17
N THR A 19 -0.75 -12.23 -2.50
CA THR A 19 0.24 -11.73 -1.56
C THR A 19 -0.10 -10.28 -1.21
N ARG A 20 -0.15 -9.99 0.08
CA ARG A 20 -0.47 -8.67 0.58
C ARG A 20 0.71 -8.08 1.33
N ARG A 21 1.06 -6.86 0.99
CA ARG A 21 2.10 -6.10 1.69
C ARG A 21 1.52 -4.81 2.20
N THR A 22 1.99 -4.39 3.37
CA THR A 22 1.55 -3.14 3.98
C THR A 22 2.76 -2.28 4.30
N ILE A 23 2.72 -1.02 3.88
CA ILE A 23 3.74 -0.04 4.20
C ILE A 23 3.13 0.98 5.15
N ASP A 24 3.70 1.08 6.34
CA ASP A 24 3.21 2.02 7.36
C ASP A 24 3.92 3.36 7.22
N CYS A 25 3.17 4.44 7.20
CA CYS A 25 3.68 5.79 7.07
C CYS A 25 3.07 6.70 8.13
N GLU A 26 3.89 7.56 8.72
CA GLU A 26 3.41 8.51 9.74
C GLU A 26 2.84 9.77 9.13
N HIS A 27 3.32 10.17 7.95
CA HIS A 27 2.94 11.41 7.29
C HIS A 27 2.31 11.15 5.94
N LEU A 28 1.36 12.02 5.57
CA LEU A 28 0.67 11.91 4.28
C LEU A 28 1.63 11.98 3.10
N ASP A 29 2.62 12.85 3.16
CA ASP A 29 3.60 13.01 2.08
C ASP A 29 4.36 11.70 1.84
N GLN A 30 4.76 11.03 2.91
CA GLN A 30 5.44 9.73 2.81
C GLN A 30 4.52 8.68 2.21
N ALA A 31 3.26 8.68 2.61
CA ALA A 31 2.27 7.74 2.10
C ALA A 31 2.02 7.95 0.61
N ILE A 32 1.91 9.20 0.18
CA ILE A 32 1.72 9.53 -1.23
C ILE A 32 2.93 9.09 -2.06
N GLN A 33 4.14 9.34 -1.58
CA GLN A 33 5.35 8.91 -2.27
C GLN A 33 5.43 7.40 -2.37
N ALA A 34 5.12 6.70 -1.29
CA ALA A 34 5.12 5.24 -1.29
C ALA A 34 4.06 4.69 -2.25
N TYR A 35 2.88 5.30 -2.25
CA TYR A 35 1.78 4.91 -3.14
C TYR A 35 2.17 5.08 -4.61
N ARG A 36 2.73 6.25 -4.96
CA ARG A 36 3.14 6.53 -6.35
C ARG A 36 4.26 5.59 -6.79
N LYS A 37 5.21 5.33 -5.91
CA LYS A 37 6.29 4.39 -6.21
C LYS A 37 5.75 2.97 -6.41
N ALA A 38 4.77 2.58 -5.60
CA ALA A 38 4.14 1.27 -5.73
C ALA A 38 3.38 1.16 -7.06
N LEU A 39 2.66 2.21 -7.47
CA LEU A 39 1.96 2.22 -8.75
C LEU A 39 2.93 2.06 -9.93
N ASP A 40 4.10 2.65 -9.82
CA ASP A 40 5.12 2.58 -10.86
C ASP A 40 5.76 1.20 -10.93
N THR A 41 5.97 0.56 -9.79
CA THR A 41 6.65 -0.74 -9.68
C THR A 41 5.69 -1.92 -9.90
N HIS A 42 4.44 -1.79 -9.46
CA HIS A 42 3.45 -2.87 -9.49
C HIS A 42 2.28 -2.50 -10.40
N THR A 43 2.51 -2.56 -11.72
CA THR A 43 1.53 -2.08 -12.71
C THR A 43 0.26 -2.92 -12.78
N GLN A 44 0.31 -4.18 -12.34
CA GLN A 44 -0.85 -5.08 -12.40
C GLN A 44 -1.42 -5.41 -11.02
N SER A 45 -0.88 -4.77 -9.99
CA SER A 45 -1.31 -5.02 -8.62
C SER A 45 -2.38 -4.05 -8.20
N GLN A 46 -3.20 -4.46 -7.24
CA GLN A 46 -4.13 -3.57 -6.60
C GLN A 46 -3.43 -2.82 -5.48
N ILE A 47 -3.46 -1.49 -5.54
CA ILE A 47 -2.76 -0.66 -4.56
C ILE A 47 -3.78 0.27 -3.92
N THR A 48 -3.80 0.27 -2.60
CA THR A 48 -4.74 1.07 -1.82
C THR A 48 -3.98 1.96 -0.85
N LEU A 49 -4.34 3.24 -0.85
CA LEU A 49 -3.89 4.17 0.17
C LEU A 49 -5.00 4.34 1.19
N ALA A 50 -4.74 3.98 2.43
CA ALA A 50 -5.73 4.03 3.49
C ALA A 50 -5.27 4.94 4.62
N ARG A 51 -6.21 5.70 5.18
CA ARG A 51 -5.96 6.48 6.39
C ARG A 51 -6.36 5.64 7.60
N VAL A 52 -5.43 5.53 8.54
CA VAL A 52 -5.71 4.84 9.80
C VAL A 52 -6.23 5.88 10.79
N ILE A 53 -7.44 5.64 11.30
CA ILE A 53 -8.04 6.48 12.33
C ILE A 53 -7.67 5.87 13.67
N PRO A 54 -6.99 6.62 14.54
CA PRO A 54 -6.58 6.11 15.84
C PRO A 54 -7.78 5.82 16.77
#